data_3081e1d89a907e7a5b2aa7a52a00714d
#
_entry.id   3081e1d89a907e7a5b2aa7a52a00714d
#
_cell.length_a   1.000
_cell.length_b   1.000
_cell.length_c   1.000
_cell.angle_alpha   90.00
_cell.angle_beta   90.00
_cell.angle_gamma   90.00
#
_symmetry.space_group_name_H-M   'P 1'
#
loop_
_entity.id
_entity.type
_entity.pdbx_description
1 polymer ?
#
loop_
_entity_poly.entity_id
_entity_poly.type
_entity_poly.pdbx_seq_one_letter_code
_entity_poly.pdbx_strand_id
1 'polypeptide(L)'
;MHLAFHESLKKLVERWDHGGRENVCHPFKMLASRTKIYVAFLNNYQKALEALHRCTEAYPPFADLTRSIKLRSVKGQRQGQSLSLEDLLHKPVGRIQKHCLCLQVRTVMEFQGYFIKL
;
A
#
# COMPACT_ATOMS: atom_id res chain seq x y z
N MET A 1 3.64 -2.06 11.05
CA MET A 1 4.56 -1.60 10.00
C MET A 1 3.98 -0.42 9.24
N HIS A 2 2.88 -0.55 8.50
CA HIS A 2 2.30 0.56 7.70
C HIS A 2 1.84 1.76 8.53
N LEU A 3 1.27 1.55 9.72
CA LEU A 3 0.90 2.64 10.62
C LEU A 3 2.10 3.47 11.02
N ALA A 4 3.19 2.83 11.45
CA ALA A 4 4.42 3.53 11.83
C ALA A 4 5.04 4.31 10.65
N PHE A 5 4.97 3.75 9.43
CA PHE A 5 5.40 4.43 8.22
C PHE A 5 4.53 5.66 7.92
N HIS A 6 3.21 5.51 8.00
CA HIS A 6 2.27 6.61 7.81
C HIS A 6 2.48 7.73 8.82
N GLU A 7 2.62 7.41 10.10
CA GLU A 7 2.90 8.39 11.15
C GLU A 7 4.23 9.14 10.92
N SER A 8 5.27 8.41 10.46
CA SER A 8 6.56 9.02 10.14
C SER A 8 6.44 9.99 8.95
N LEU A 9 5.68 9.63 7.91
CA LEU A 9 5.44 10.51 6.77
C LEU A 9 4.61 11.73 7.16
N LYS A 10 3.58 11.55 7.98
CA LYS A 10 2.74 12.64 8.45
C LYS A 10 3.55 13.70 9.22
N LYS A 11 4.38 13.26 10.16
CA LYS A 11 5.29 14.15 10.91
C LYS A 11 6.26 14.90 9.99
N LEU A 12 6.74 14.24 8.93
CA LEU A 12 7.62 14.90 7.95
C LEU A 12 6.89 16.00 7.16
N VAL A 13 5.67 15.74 6.71
CA VAL A 13 4.86 16.73 5.99
C VAL A 13 4.57 17.93 6.89
N GLU A 14 4.17 17.71 8.14
CA GLU A 14 3.91 18.77 9.12
C GLU A 14 5.15 19.65 9.37
N ARG A 15 6.35 19.06 9.40
CA ARG A 15 7.61 19.81 9.55
C ARG A 15 8.02 20.55 8.28
N TRP A 16 7.68 20.03 7.11
CA TRP A 16 7.94 20.70 5.83
C TRP A 16 7.19 22.01 5.71
N ASP A 17 5.94 22.05 6.16
CA ASP A 17 5.12 23.27 6.20
C ASP A 17 5.75 24.34 7.09
N HIS A 18 6.62 23.95 8.03
CA HIS A 18 7.38 24.85 8.91
C HIS A 18 8.82 25.13 8.45
N GLY A 19 9.16 24.82 7.20
CA GLY A 19 10.47 25.12 6.59
C GLY A 19 11.58 24.10 6.86
N GLY A 20 11.26 22.96 7.46
CA GLY A 20 12.22 21.87 7.70
C GLY A 20 12.52 21.11 6.39
N ARG A 21 13.81 21.00 6.02
CA ARG A 21 14.28 20.14 4.93
C ARG A 21 14.68 18.77 5.43
N GLU A 22 13.72 17.98 5.93
CA GLU A 22 14.03 16.65 6.42
C GLU A 22 14.08 15.60 5.28
N ASN A 23 14.93 14.58 5.49
CA ASN A 23 15.14 13.53 4.51
C ASN A 23 13.95 12.56 4.46
N VAL A 24 13.08 12.72 3.45
CA VAL A 24 11.93 11.86 3.19
C VAL A 24 12.33 10.39 2.96
N CYS A 25 13.60 10.11 2.63
CA CYS A 25 14.07 8.75 2.43
C CYS A 25 14.11 7.91 3.73
N HIS A 26 14.16 8.55 4.91
CA HIS A 26 14.26 7.82 6.17
C HIS A 26 13.07 6.88 6.44
N PRO A 27 11.80 7.30 6.36
CA PRO A 27 10.66 6.39 6.49
C PRO A 27 10.69 5.24 5.49
N PHE A 28 11.11 5.49 4.25
CA PHE A 28 11.23 4.45 3.22
C PHE A 28 12.33 3.44 3.53
N LYS A 29 13.49 3.87 4.07
CA LYS A 29 14.54 2.97 4.56
C LYS A 29 14.02 2.08 5.69
N MET A 30 13.28 2.65 6.64
CA MET A 30 12.63 1.89 7.71
C MET A 30 11.60 0.88 7.19
N LEU A 31 10.86 1.24 6.16
CA LEU A 31 9.94 0.31 5.50
C LEU A 31 10.71 -0.82 4.78
N ALA A 32 11.76 -0.46 4.05
CA ALA A 32 12.59 -1.40 3.30
C ALA A 32 13.28 -2.44 4.22
N SER A 33 13.72 -2.05 5.42
CA SER A 33 14.31 -2.98 6.39
C SER A 33 13.35 -4.09 6.85
N ARG A 34 12.04 -3.91 6.65
CA ARG A 34 10.98 -4.84 7.05
C ARG A 34 10.35 -5.59 5.87
N THR A 35 10.96 -5.57 4.70
CA THR A 35 10.44 -6.22 3.48
C THR A 35 10.28 -7.73 3.59
N LYS A 36 10.97 -8.39 4.52
CA LYS A 36 10.81 -9.84 4.79
C LYS A 36 9.34 -10.23 5.06
N ILE A 37 8.55 -9.34 5.65
CA ILE A 37 7.12 -9.56 5.87
C ILE A 37 6.36 -9.66 4.54
N TYR A 38 6.73 -8.85 3.57
CA TYR A 38 6.13 -8.91 2.23
C TYR A 38 6.53 -10.18 1.48
N VAL A 39 7.78 -10.64 1.62
CA VAL A 39 8.22 -11.89 1.02
C VAL A 39 7.39 -13.05 1.54
N ALA A 40 7.20 -13.15 2.86
CA ALA A 40 6.36 -14.17 3.47
C ALA A 40 4.90 -14.09 2.98
N PHE A 41 4.35 -12.88 2.87
CA PHE A 41 3.02 -12.65 2.33
C PHE A 41 2.91 -13.11 0.86
N LEU A 42 3.85 -12.70 0.00
CA LEU A 42 3.84 -13.05 -1.42
C LEU A 42 3.98 -14.55 -1.65
N ASN A 43 4.84 -15.22 -0.88
CA ASN A 43 5.02 -16.67 -0.97
C ASN A 43 3.73 -17.44 -0.62
N ASN A 44 2.88 -16.85 0.23
CA ASN A 44 1.61 -17.46 0.61
C ASN A 44 0.41 -16.94 -0.19
N TYR A 45 0.57 -15.89 -0.96
CA TYR A 45 -0.51 -15.19 -1.65
C TYR A 45 -1.26 -16.09 -2.64
N GLN A 46 -0.53 -16.84 -3.47
CA GLN A 46 -1.14 -17.76 -4.43
C GLN A 46 -1.99 -18.85 -3.73
N LYS A 47 -1.46 -19.44 -2.67
CA LYS A 47 -2.18 -20.44 -1.87
C LYS A 47 -3.43 -19.86 -1.21
N ALA A 48 -3.38 -18.61 -0.78
CA ALA A 48 -4.53 -17.91 -0.20
C ALA A 48 -5.64 -17.69 -1.24
N LEU A 49 -5.29 -17.32 -2.47
CA LEU A 49 -6.23 -17.20 -3.59
C LEU A 49 -6.88 -18.55 -3.92
N GLU A 50 -6.08 -19.60 -4.05
CA GLU A 50 -6.59 -20.96 -4.31
C GLU A 50 -7.53 -21.45 -3.20
N ALA A 51 -7.21 -21.17 -1.93
CA ALA A 51 -8.06 -21.47 -0.81
C ALA A 51 -9.37 -20.67 -0.87
N LEU A 52 -9.29 -19.37 -1.20
CA LEU A 52 -10.46 -18.51 -1.39
C LEU A 52 -11.40 -19.06 -2.46
N HIS A 53 -10.87 -19.42 -3.63
CA HIS A 53 -11.67 -19.99 -4.72
C HIS A 53 -12.34 -21.30 -4.30
N ARG A 54 -11.59 -22.23 -3.72
CA ARG A 54 -12.14 -23.50 -3.22
C ARG A 54 -13.28 -23.30 -2.19
N CYS A 55 -13.08 -22.38 -1.24
CA CYS A 55 -14.09 -22.09 -0.24
C CYS A 55 -15.34 -21.45 -0.86
N THR A 56 -15.16 -20.58 -1.87
CA THR A 56 -16.26 -19.92 -2.57
C THR A 56 -17.09 -20.92 -3.38
N GLU A 57 -16.44 -21.91 -3.98
CA GLU A 57 -17.12 -22.98 -4.75
C GLU A 57 -17.80 -24.02 -3.84
N ALA A 58 -17.14 -24.40 -2.72
CA ALA A 58 -17.63 -25.44 -1.85
C ALA A 58 -18.74 -24.98 -0.88
N TYR A 59 -18.77 -23.68 -0.54
CA TYR A 59 -19.68 -23.14 0.48
C TYR A 59 -20.44 -21.92 -0.01
N PRO A 60 -21.68 -22.09 -0.51
CA PRO A 60 -22.52 -20.98 -0.97
C PRO A 60 -22.67 -19.82 0.04
N PRO A 61 -22.87 -20.08 1.35
CA PRO A 61 -22.93 -18.98 2.33
C PRO A 61 -21.66 -18.16 2.42
N PHE A 62 -20.49 -18.76 2.20
CA PHE A 62 -19.21 -18.05 2.16
C PHE A 62 -19.11 -17.18 0.90
N ALA A 63 -19.57 -17.69 -0.25
CA ALA A 63 -19.66 -16.93 -1.48
C ALA A 63 -20.54 -15.69 -1.33
N ASP A 64 -21.70 -15.83 -0.69
CA ASP A 64 -22.61 -14.70 -0.42
C ASP A 64 -22.01 -13.69 0.56
N LEU A 65 -21.35 -14.16 1.60
CA LEU A 65 -20.64 -13.29 2.54
C LEU A 65 -19.55 -12.49 1.84
N THR A 66 -18.73 -13.11 1.02
CA THR A 66 -17.63 -12.44 0.30
C THR A 66 -18.12 -11.43 -0.72
N ARG A 67 -19.27 -11.66 -1.37
CA ARG A 67 -19.92 -10.69 -2.25
C ARG A 67 -20.52 -9.51 -1.48
N SER A 68 -20.99 -9.74 -0.27
CA SER A 68 -21.66 -8.72 0.55
C SER A 68 -20.70 -7.87 1.37
N ILE A 69 -19.39 -8.14 1.39
CA ILE A 69 -18.39 -7.31 2.04
C ILE A 69 -18.36 -5.94 1.35
N LYS A 70 -19.22 -5.06 1.81
CA LYS A 70 -19.17 -3.63 1.48
C LYS A 70 -18.28 -2.98 2.50
N LEU A 71 -17.05 -2.66 2.12
CA LEU A 71 -16.25 -1.75 2.93
C LEU A 71 -17.02 -0.44 3.02
N ARG A 72 -17.43 -0.09 4.24
CA ARG A 72 -17.97 1.24 4.52
C ARG A 72 -16.92 2.24 4.06
N SER A 73 -17.27 3.00 3.03
CA SER A 73 -16.47 4.08 2.51
C SER A 73 -16.07 5.01 3.66
N VAL A 74 -14.78 5.17 3.88
CA VAL A 74 -14.26 6.27 4.70
C VAL A 74 -14.74 7.57 4.03
N LYS A 75 -15.28 8.51 4.81
CA LYS A 75 -15.78 9.79 4.33
C LYS A 75 -14.83 10.40 3.29
N GLY A 76 -15.30 10.53 2.05
CA GLY A 76 -14.54 11.13 0.94
C GLY A 76 -14.19 10.20 -0.23
N GLN A 77 -14.39 8.88 -0.15
CA GLN A 77 -14.27 7.99 -1.32
C GLN A 77 -15.60 7.90 -2.06
N ARG A 78 -15.51 7.90 -3.41
CA ARG A 78 -16.66 7.81 -4.31
C ARG A 78 -17.56 6.64 -3.92
N GLN A 79 -18.83 6.95 -3.68
CA GLN A 79 -19.91 5.98 -3.44
C GLN A 79 -19.86 4.86 -4.50
N GLY A 80 -19.79 3.60 -4.07
CA GLY A 80 -20.22 2.48 -4.92
C GLY A 80 -19.20 1.41 -5.29
N GLN A 81 -17.93 1.49 -4.91
CA GLN A 81 -17.01 0.35 -5.15
C GLN A 81 -17.11 -0.68 -4.01
N SER A 82 -17.83 -1.77 -4.27
CA SER A 82 -17.70 -2.97 -3.45
C SER A 82 -16.34 -3.61 -3.75
N LEU A 83 -15.47 -3.71 -2.76
CA LEU A 83 -14.21 -4.44 -2.88
C LEU A 83 -14.47 -5.91 -2.56
N SER A 84 -14.00 -6.79 -3.43
CA SER A 84 -13.99 -8.23 -3.17
C SER A 84 -12.93 -8.58 -2.13
N LEU A 85 -13.02 -9.77 -1.53
CA LEU A 85 -11.98 -10.28 -0.65
C LEU A 85 -10.64 -10.46 -1.39
N GLU A 86 -10.70 -10.83 -2.66
CA GLU A 86 -9.54 -10.92 -3.55
C GLU A 86 -8.86 -9.56 -3.75
N ASP A 87 -9.64 -8.49 -3.99
CA ASP A 87 -9.11 -7.12 -4.08
C ASP A 87 -8.40 -6.70 -2.78
N LEU A 88 -8.94 -7.12 -1.64
CA LEU A 88 -8.32 -6.84 -0.34
C LEU A 88 -7.00 -7.59 -0.15
N LEU A 89 -6.94 -8.86 -0.56
CA LEU A 89 -5.71 -9.65 -0.55
C LEU A 89 -4.66 -9.08 -1.50
N HIS A 90 -5.07 -8.47 -2.62
CA HIS A 90 -4.15 -7.86 -3.57
C HIS A 90 -3.57 -6.52 -3.09
N LYS A 91 -4.21 -5.81 -2.18
CA LYS A 91 -3.77 -4.48 -1.72
C LYS A 91 -2.33 -4.41 -1.23
N PRO A 92 -1.79 -5.35 -0.44
CA PRO A 92 -0.39 -5.31 -0.03
C PRO A 92 0.58 -5.38 -1.21
N VAL A 93 0.27 -6.18 -2.24
CA VAL A 93 1.08 -6.31 -3.47
C VAL A 93 1.13 -4.95 -4.20
N GLY A 94 -0.03 -4.35 -4.45
CA GLY A 94 -0.13 -3.06 -5.11
C GLY A 94 0.53 -1.92 -4.31
N ARG A 95 0.63 -2.04 -2.99
CA ARG A 95 1.33 -1.05 -2.16
C ARG A 95 2.84 -1.07 -2.37
N ILE A 96 3.45 -2.25 -2.48
CA ILE A 96 4.89 -2.37 -2.76
C ILE A 96 5.23 -1.65 -4.06
N GLN A 97 4.46 -1.92 -5.12
CA GLN A 97 4.64 -1.29 -6.43
C GLN A 97 4.53 0.24 -6.34
N LYS A 98 3.53 0.76 -5.62
CA LYS A 98 3.35 2.21 -5.42
C LYS A 98 4.51 2.84 -4.65
N HIS A 99 5.05 2.18 -3.64
CA HIS A 99 6.21 2.69 -2.91
C HIS A 99 7.46 2.76 -3.80
N CYS A 100 7.71 1.74 -4.60
CA CYS A 100 8.81 1.73 -5.56
C CYS A 100 8.64 2.87 -6.58
N LEU A 101 7.44 3.06 -7.13
CA LEU A 101 7.16 4.12 -8.08
C LEU A 101 7.38 5.51 -7.49
N CYS A 102 6.92 5.76 -6.26
CA CYS A 102 7.14 7.04 -5.57
C CYS A 102 8.64 7.36 -5.40
N LEU A 103 9.44 6.34 -5.06
CA LEU A 103 10.90 6.52 -4.92
C LEU A 103 11.56 6.81 -6.27
N GLN A 104 11.14 6.12 -7.34
CA GLN A 104 11.67 6.35 -8.70
C GLN A 104 11.37 7.76 -9.18
N VAL A 105 10.13 8.22 -9.05
CA VAL A 105 9.72 9.58 -9.46
C VAL A 105 10.55 10.63 -8.73
N ARG A 106 10.79 10.47 -7.43
CA ARG A 106 11.60 11.39 -6.67
C ARG A 106 13.06 11.44 -7.14
N THR A 107 13.65 10.29 -7.40
CA THR A 107 15.04 10.23 -7.93
C THR A 107 15.16 10.99 -9.23
N VAL A 108 14.20 10.82 -10.16
CA VAL A 108 14.17 11.56 -11.43
C VAL A 108 14.02 13.07 -11.19
N MET A 109 13.16 13.50 -10.28
CA MET A 109 12.97 14.92 -9.97
C MET A 109 14.20 15.56 -9.33
N GLU A 110 14.91 14.84 -8.47
CA GLU A 110 16.17 15.31 -7.88
C GLU A 110 17.25 15.47 -8.97
N PHE A 111 17.37 14.52 -9.89
CA PHE A 111 18.27 14.64 -11.05
C PHE A 111 17.93 15.84 -11.94
N GLN A 112 16.66 16.06 -12.25
CA GLN A 112 16.24 17.22 -13.03
C GLN A 112 16.50 18.55 -12.32
N GLY A 113 16.31 18.60 -11.00
CA GLY A 113 16.62 19.78 -10.18
C GLY A 113 18.12 20.14 -10.14
N TYR A 114 18.99 19.15 -10.29
CA TYR A 114 20.45 19.37 -10.43
C TYR A 114 20.80 19.95 -11.82
N PHE A 115 20.11 19.53 -12.87
CA PHE A 115 20.35 20.02 -14.24
C PHE A 115 19.84 21.45 -14.48
N ILE A 116 18.85 21.92 -13.73
CA ILE A 116 18.30 23.29 -13.87
C ILE A 116 19.17 24.31 -13.09
N LYS A 117 20.07 23.87 -12.22
CA LYS A 117 20.98 24.74 -11.44
C LYS A 117 22.39 24.83 -12.03
N LEU A 118 22.66 24.17 -13.14
CA LEU A 118 23.87 24.32 -13.96
C LEU A 118 23.58 25.20 -15.18
#